data_d8a667e59d6fb16b09e65c41e06d8317
#
_entry.id   d8a667e59d6fb16b09e65c41e06d8317
#
_cell.length_a   1.000
_cell.length_b   1.000
_cell.length_c   1.000
_cell.angle_alpha   90.00
_cell.angle_beta   90.00
_cell.angle_gamma   90.00
#
_symmetry.space_group_name_H-M   'P 1'
#
loop_
_entity.id
_entity.type
_entity.pdbx_description
1 polymer ?
#
loop_
_entity_poly.entity_id
_entity_poly.type
_entity_poly.pdbx_seq_one_letter_code
_entity_poly.pdbx_strand_id
1 'polypeptide(L)'
;MEKKLPDHLAQARALWPDPVPIKLMFQDEARFGRINDVRRCWAPKPMRPLCQAMLTHEYTYAYAAVDVQTGELDSLILPHVNTHCMQLFLDEVGQRHPNAHIVMVLDGAGWHTGGELQPPPNMRLLSLPPYAPELNPIEHVWDDLREKRFHNRVFAS
;
A
#
# COMPACT_ATOMS: atom_id res chain seq x y z
N MET A 1 16.00 -6.19 -10.39
CA MET A 1 14.69 -6.74 -10.04
C MET A 1 13.97 -7.40 -11.20
N GLU A 2 13.96 -6.83 -12.40
CA GLU A 2 13.30 -7.44 -13.56
C GLU A 2 13.67 -8.90 -13.83
N LYS A 3 14.92 -9.30 -13.56
CA LYS A 3 15.37 -10.69 -13.76
C LYS A 3 14.96 -11.67 -12.64
N LYS A 4 14.60 -11.17 -11.45
CA LYS A 4 14.24 -12.04 -10.31
C LYS A 4 12.72 -12.24 -10.15
N LEU A 5 11.91 -11.28 -10.58
CA LEU A 5 10.46 -11.39 -10.46
C LEU A 5 9.87 -12.56 -11.26
N PRO A 6 10.28 -12.80 -12.55
CA PRO A 6 9.86 -13.98 -13.29
C PRO A 6 10.21 -15.29 -12.58
N ASP A 7 11.41 -15.38 -11.98
CA ASP A 7 11.84 -16.57 -11.26
C ASP A 7 10.98 -16.81 -10.00
N HIS A 8 10.64 -15.75 -9.26
CA HIS A 8 9.75 -15.85 -8.09
C HIS A 8 8.32 -16.23 -8.48
N LEU A 9 7.80 -15.71 -9.60
CA LEU A 9 6.49 -16.12 -10.11
C LEU A 9 6.50 -17.59 -10.59
N ALA A 10 7.58 -18.03 -11.22
CA ALA A 10 7.75 -19.43 -11.61
C ALA A 10 7.82 -20.35 -10.38
N GLN A 11 8.53 -19.94 -9.32
CA GLN A 11 8.56 -20.65 -8.05
C GLN A 11 7.18 -20.69 -7.38
N ALA A 12 6.45 -19.58 -7.36
CA ALA A 12 5.09 -19.54 -6.85
C ALA A 12 4.17 -20.49 -7.63
N ARG A 13 4.29 -20.50 -8.96
CA ARG A 13 3.52 -21.41 -9.81
C ARG A 13 3.85 -22.90 -9.55
N ALA A 14 5.11 -23.20 -9.23
CA ALA A 14 5.52 -24.56 -8.87
C ALA A 14 4.91 -25.03 -7.54
N LEU A 15 4.67 -24.09 -6.62
CA LEU A 15 4.04 -24.38 -5.32
C LEU A 15 2.51 -24.55 -5.44
N TRP A 16 1.90 -23.94 -6.46
CA TRP A 16 0.48 -24.03 -6.77
C TRP A 16 0.26 -24.63 -8.17
N PRO A 17 0.34 -25.95 -8.30
CA PRO A 17 0.27 -26.63 -9.60
C PRO A 17 -1.15 -26.66 -10.19
N ASP A 18 -2.15 -26.22 -9.43
CA ASP A 18 -3.52 -26.13 -9.89
C ASP A 18 -3.72 -25.03 -10.96
N PRO A 19 -4.85 -25.05 -11.71
CA PRO A 19 -5.11 -24.07 -12.77
C PRO A 19 -5.62 -22.70 -12.25
N VAL A 20 -5.62 -22.48 -10.96
CA VAL A 20 -6.09 -21.23 -10.34
C VAL A 20 -5.20 -20.07 -10.77
N PRO A 21 -5.77 -18.90 -11.15
CA PRO A 21 -4.98 -17.74 -11.58
C PRO A 21 -4.12 -17.20 -10.44
N ILE A 22 -2.95 -16.68 -10.80
CA ILE A 22 -2.06 -15.99 -9.87
C ILE A 22 -2.19 -14.48 -10.09
N LYS A 23 -2.55 -13.75 -9.03
CA LYS A 23 -2.51 -12.29 -8.94
C LYS A 23 -1.17 -11.84 -8.40
N LEU A 24 -0.56 -10.85 -9.04
CA LEU A 24 0.63 -10.16 -8.54
C LEU A 24 0.20 -8.82 -7.97
N MET A 25 0.19 -8.72 -6.66
CA MET A 25 -0.23 -7.52 -5.95
C MET A 25 0.95 -6.84 -5.26
N PHE A 26 1.00 -5.53 -5.32
CA PHE A 26 1.99 -4.70 -4.64
C PHE A 26 1.31 -3.97 -3.49
N GLN A 27 1.86 -4.11 -2.31
CA GLN A 27 1.30 -3.57 -1.08
C GLN A 27 2.20 -2.46 -0.51
N ASP A 28 1.56 -1.47 0.12
CA ASP A 28 2.21 -0.40 0.88
C ASP A 28 1.22 0.25 1.85
N GLU A 29 1.74 1.03 2.81
CA GLU A 29 0.95 1.82 3.75
C GLU A 29 1.21 3.31 3.57
N ALA A 30 0.13 4.08 3.58
CA ALA A 30 0.21 5.52 3.63
C ALA A 30 -0.41 6.06 4.92
N ARG A 31 0.30 6.98 5.55
CA ARG A 31 -0.19 7.74 6.69
C ARG A 31 -0.96 8.97 6.22
N PHE A 32 -2.17 9.13 6.71
CA PHE A 32 -3.00 10.31 6.51
C PHE A 32 -3.31 10.95 7.87
N GLY A 33 -3.09 12.25 7.96
CA GLY A 33 -3.31 13.02 9.18
C GLY A 33 -4.29 14.16 8.96
N ARG A 34 -4.73 14.76 10.05
CA ARG A 34 -5.54 16.00 10.01
C ARG A 34 -4.70 17.22 9.62
N ILE A 35 -3.36 17.12 9.71
CA ILE A 35 -2.43 18.16 9.27
C ILE A 35 -1.93 17.77 7.88
N ASN A 36 -2.22 18.60 6.91
CA ASN A 36 -1.76 18.40 5.56
C ASN A 36 -0.43 19.10 5.30
N ASP A 37 0.33 18.56 4.36
CA ASP A 37 1.47 19.25 3.81
C ASP A 37 1.02 20.52 3.08
N VAL A 38 1.55 21.67 3.50
CA VAL A 38 1.28 22.94 2.85
C VAL A 38 2.04 22.96 1.53
N ARG A 39 1.31 22.93 0.42
CA ARG A 39 1.89 23.04 -0.92
C ARG A 39 1.68 24.42 -1.51
N ARG A 40 2.60 24.84 -2.37
CA ARG A 40 2.47 26.09 -3.14
C ARG A 40 1.27 25.99 -4.06
N CYS A 41 0.47 27.06 -4.12
CA CYS A 41 -0.62 27.22 -5.06
C CYS A 41 -0.50 28.55 -5.82
N TRP A 42 -1.12 28.60 -6.99
CA TRP A 42 -1.22 29.85 -7.74
C TRP A 42 -2.30 30.73 -7.10
N ALA A 43 -1.96 32.00 -6.85
CA ALA A 43 -2.90 33.01 -6.40
C ALA A 43 -2.59 34.35 -7.07
N PRO A 44 -3.62 35.20 -7.34
CA PRO A 44 -3.41 36.55 -7.86
C PRO A 44 -2.60 37.38 -6.88
N LYS A 45 -1.63 38.17 -7.36
CA LYS A 45 -0.94 39.16 -6.53
C LYS A 45 -1.93 40.27 -6.09
N PRO A 46 -1.85 40.76 -4.86
CA PRO A 46 -0.93 40.44 -3.74
C PRO A 46 -1.49 39.37 -2.77
N MET A 47 -2.49 38.59 -3.17
CA MET A 47 -3.18 37.64 -2.32
C MET A 47 -2.22 36.54 -1.82
N ARG A 48 -2.22 36.33 -0.51
CA ARG A 48 -1.56 35.18 0.13
C ARG A 48 -2.64 34.23 0.60
N PRO A 49 -2.81 33.05 -0.02
CA PRO A 49 -3.78 32.07 0.43
C PRO A 49 -3.49 31.66 1.87
N LEU A 50 -4.53 31.70 2.70
CA LEU A 50 -4.45 31.19 4.07
C LEU A 50 -4.72 29.71 4.04
N CYS A 51 -3.79 28.91 4.60
CA CYS A 51 -4.01 27.51 4.86
C CYS A 51 -4.37 27.34 6.34
N GLN A 52 -5.49 26.72 6.63
CA GLN A 52 -5.85 26.39 8.01
C GLN A 52 -4.86 25.37 8.54
N ALA A 53 -4.29 25.59 9.71
CA ALA A 53 -3.44 24.66 10.41
C ALA A 53 -4.20 24.05 11.58
N MET A 54 -4.07 22.76 11.76
CA MET A 54 -4.58 22.05 12.94
C MET A 54 -3.40 21.58 13.79
N LEU A 55 -3.51 21.73 15.11
CA LEU A 55 -2.46 21.36 16.06
C LEU A 55 -2.56 19.91 16.57
N THR A 56 -3.65 19.23 16.24
CA THR A 56 -3.88 17.84 16.68
C THR A 56 -3.20 16.85 15.76
N HIS A 57 -2.27 16.07 16.32
CA HIS A 57 -1.55 15.00 15.64
C HIS A 57 -2.34 13.69 15.66
N GLU A 58 -3.48 13.66 14.97
CA GLU A 58 -4.25 12.44 14.76
C GLU A 58 -3.95 11.88 13.38
N TYR A 59 -3.63 10.60 13.33
CA TYR A 59 -3.29 9.90 12.10
C TYR A 59 -4.11 8.63 11.94
N THR A 60 -4.41 8.30 10.70
CA THR A 60 -4.91 6.99 10.30
C THR A 60 -4.00 6.45 9.19
N TYR A 61 -4.05 5.15 8.98
CA TYR A 61 -3.19 4.51 8.00
C TYR A 61 -4.04 3.77 6.98
N ALA A 62 -3.79 4.03 5.71
CA ALA A 62 -4.37 3.29 4.61
C ALA A 62 -3.38 2.19 4.21
N TYR A 63 -3.79 0.95 4.40
CA TYR A 63 -3.15 -0.20 3.81
C TYR A 63 -3.78 -0.44 2.45
N ALA A 64 -2.98 -0.64 1.43
CA ALA A 64 -3.52 -0.99 0.13
C ALA A 64 -2.62 -1.94 -0.64
N ALA A 65 -3.24 -2.71 -1.53
CA ALA A 65 -2.55 -3.58 -2.47
C ALA A 65 -3.17 -3.43 -3.85
N VAL A 66 -2.35 -3.26 -4.88
CA VAL A 66 -2.79 -3.12 -6.26
C VAL A 66 -2.35 -4.31 -7.09
N ASP A 67 -3.29 -4.92 -7.81
CA ASP A 67 -3.00 -5.89 -8.86
C ASP A 67 -2.55 -5.13 -10.13
N VAL A 68 -1.31 -5.31 -10.51
CA VAL A 68 -0.71 -4.60 -11.64
C VAL A 68 -1.25 -5.02 -13.01
N GLN A 69 -1.90 -6.17 -13.09
CA GLN A 69 -2.47 -6.68 -14.33
C GLN A 69 -3.88 -6.11 -14.59
N THR A 70 -4.68 -6.01 -13.56
CA THR A 70 -6.08 -5.58 -13.66
C THR A 70 -6.31 -4.15 -13.20
N GLY A 71 -5.40 -3.58 -12.41
CA GLY A 71 -5.57 -2.30 -11.73
C GLY A 71 -6.54 -2.38 -10.53
N GLU A 72 -6.94 -3.57 -10.13
CA GLU A 72 -7.79 -3.78 -8.95
C GLU A 72 -7.04 -3.38 -7.68
N LEU A 73 -7.70 -2.60 -6.83
CA LEU A 73 -7.14 -2.06 -5.60
C LEU A 73 -7.93 -2.57 -4.40
N ASP A 74 -7.28 -3.32 -3.52
CA ASP A 74 -7.77 -3.62 -2.19
C ASP A 74 -7.24 -2.62 -1.18
N SER A 75 -8.08 -2.12 -0.29
CA SER A 75 -7.67 -1.19 0.75
C SER A 75 -8.39 -1.42 2.07
N LEU A 76 -7.72 -1.05 3.15
CA LEU A 76 -8.23 -1.10 4.52
C LEU A 76 -7.67 0.09 5.32
N ILE A 77 -8.54 0.76 6.07
CA ILE A 77 -8.13 1.86 6.94
C ILE A 77 -7.96 1.33 8.36
N LEU A 78 -6.74 1.48 8.90
CA LEU A 78 -6.37 0.94 10.20
C LEU A 78 -5.73 2.01 11.08
N PRO A 79 -5.81 1.88 12.42
CA PRO A 79 -5.34 2.91 13.34
C PRO A 79 -3.82 2.94 13.50
N HIS A 80 -3.13 1.84 13.21
CA HIS A 80 -1.68 1.70 13.46
C HIS A 80 -0.97 1.01 12.31
N VAL A 81 0.36 1.19 12.24
CA VAL A 81 1.26 0.39 11.40
C VAL A 81 2.00 -0.57 12.32
N ASN A 82 1.59 -1.83 12.32
CA ASN A 82 2.21 -2.91 13.08
C ASN A 82 1.86 -4.27 12.47
N THR A 83 2.52 -5.32 12.95
CA THR A 83 2.32 -6.70 12.49
C THR A 83 0.87 -7.16 12.58
N HIS A 84 0.16 -6.79 13.65
CA HIS A 84 -1.25 -7.17 13.84
C HIS A 84 -2.16 -6.57 12.78
N CYS A 85 -2.04 -5.25 12.51
CA CYS A 85 -2.81 -4.57 11.47
C CYS A 85 -2.49 -5.13 10.07
N MET A 86 -1.21 -5.43 9.79
CA MET A 86 -0.83 -6.07 8.56
C MET A 86 -1.45 -7.47 8.42
N GLN A 87 -1.44 -8.27 9.49
CA GLN A 87 -2.08 -9.58 9.47
C GLN A 87 -3.55 -9.48 9.12
N LEU A 88 -4.28 -8.53 9.73
CA LEU A 88 -5.68 -8.27 9.41
C LEU A 88 -5.87 -7.90 7.93
N PHE A 89 -4.98 -7.07 7.39
CA PHE A 89 -5.03 -6.68 5.98
C PHE A 89 -4.80 -7.88 5.05
N LEU A 90 -3.77 -8.71 5.32
CA LEU A 90 -3.48 -9.90 4.51
C LEU A 90 -4.63 -10.90 4.54
N ASP A 91 -5.22 -11.13 5.73
CA ASP A 91 -6.36 -12.03 5.91
C ASP A 91 -7.58 -11.55 5.12
N GLU A 92 -7.87 -10.25 5.17
CA GLU A 92 -8.97 -9.64 4.43
C GLU A 92 -8.77 -9.76 2.91
N VAL A 93 -7.57 -9.44 2.40
CA VAL A 93 -7.25 -9.59 0.97
C VAL A 93 -7.34 -11.05 0.53
N GLY A 94 -6.82 -11.98 1.34
CA GLY A 94 -6.94 -13.41 1.05
C GLY A 94 -8.39 -13.89 0.94
N GLN A 95 -9.26 -13.37 1.81
CA GLN A 95 -10.70 -13.70 1.80
C GLN A 95 -11.44 -13.08 0.62
N ARG A 96 -11.04 -11.88 0.16
CA ARG A 96 -11.65 -11.24 -1.02
C ARG A 96 -11.35 -11.96 -2.32
N HIS A 97 -10.25 -12.71 -2.37
CA HIS A 97 -9.80 -13.43 -3.57
C HIS A 97 -9.74 -14.95 -3.35
N PRO A 98 -10.87 -15.61 -2.99
CA PRO A 98 -10.88 -17.04 -2.66
C PRO A 98 -10.56 -17.95 -3.87
N ASN A 99 -10.71 -17.43 -5.09
CA ASN A 99 -10.51 -18.15 -6.34
C ASN A 99 -9.22 -17.74 -7.07
N ALA A 100 -8.27 -17.15 -6.35
CA ALA A 100 -6.97 -16.74 -6.88
C ALA A 100 -5.86 -17.05 -5.90
N HIS A 101 -4.67 -17.37 -6.41
CA HIS A 101 -3.45 -17.34 -5.64
C HIS A 101 -2.83 -15.93 -5.72
N ILE A 102 -2.29 -15.44 -4.62
CA ILE A 102 -1.77 -14.08 -4.51
C ILE A 102 -0.26 -14.15 -4.23
N VAL A 103 0.52 -13.51 -5.07
CA VAL A 103 1.90 -13.14 -4.76
C VAL A 103 1.88 -11.68 -4.31
N MET A 104 1.97 -11.46 -3.00
CA MET A 104 1.97 -10.14 -2.39
C MET A 104 3.39 -9.63 -2.25
N VAL A 105 3.70 -8.56 -2.95
CA VAL A 105 5.01 -7.89 -2.90
C VAL A 105 4.96 -6.80 -1.85
N LEU A 106 5.85 -6.89 -0.86
CA LEU A 106 5.96 -5.97 0.26
C LEU A 106 7.27 -5.19 0.16
N ASP A 107 7.31 -4.00 0.71
CA ASP A 107 8.58 -3.30 0.93
C ASP A 107 9.41 -4.02 2.01
N GLY A 108 10.68 -3.62 2.15
CA GLY A 108 11.62 -4.22 3.12
C GLY A 108 11.50 -3.67 4.53
N ALA A 109 10.36 -3.14 4.97
CA ALA A 109 10.17 -2.64 6.32
C ALA A 109 10.47 -3.74 7.36
N GLY A 110 11.17 -3.37 8.45
CA GLY A 110 11.71 -4.34 9.42
C GLY A 110 10.66 -5.22 10.10
N TRP A 111 9.41 -4.76 10.21
CA TRP A 111 8.30 -5.52 10.79
C TRP A 111 7.70 -6.55 9.82
N HIS A 112 7.97 -6.43 8.50
CA HIS A 112 7.64 -7.46 7.51
C HIS A 112 8.60 -8.67 7.60
N THR A 113 9.79 -8.48 8.13
CA THR A 113 10.85 -9.51 8.15
C THR A 113 10.91 -10.31 9.45
N GLY A 114 10.13 -9.97 10.46
CA GLY A 114 10.17 -10.55 11.81
C GLY A 114 9.64 -12.00 11.92
N GLY A 115 9.20 -12.62 10.83
CA GLY A 115 8.71 -14.00 10.83
C GLY A 115 7.39 -14.24 11.56
N GLU A 116 6.73 -13.19 12.03
CA GLU A 116 5.46 -13.25 12.78
C GLU A 116 4.22 -13.26 11.88
N LEU A 117 4.36 -12.79 10.62
CA LEU A 117 3.25 -12.78 9.67
C LEU A 117 2.95 -14.20 9.17
N GLN A 118 1.67 -14.56 9.20
CA GLN A 118 1.16 -15.83 8.72
C GLN A 118 0.24 -15.59 7.51
N PRO A 119 0.79 -15.57 6.28
CA PRO A 119 -0.03 -15.30 5.11
C PRO A 119 -1.11 -16.36 4.95
N PRO A 120 -2.31 -15.99 4.45
CA PRO A 120 -3.36 -16.93 4.12
C PRO A 120 -2.88 -18.04 3.18
N PRO A 121 -3.55 -19.22 3.16
CA PRO A 121 -3.12 -20.37 2.35
C PRO A 121 -2.99 -20.08 0.84
N ASN A 122 -3.81 -19.15 0.34
CA ASN A 122 -3.79 -18.69 -1.04
C ASN A 122 -2.82 -17.52 -1.30
N MET A 123 -1.95 -17.16 -0.33
CA MET A 123 -1.05 -16.03 -0.45
C MET A 123 0.41 -16.41 -0.17
N ARG A 124 1.33 -15.77 -0.89
CA ARG A 124 2.78 -15.80 -0.65
C ARG A 124 3.32 -14.38 -0.59
N LEU A 125 4.19 -14.13 0.37
CA LEU A 125 4.84 -12.85 0.54
C LEU A 125 6.18 -12.84 -0.18
N LEU A 126 6.47 -11.76 -0.88
CA LEU A 126 7.71 -11.49 -1.59
C LEU A 126 8.23 -10.11 -1.18
N SER A 127 9.41 -10.05 -0.58
CA SER A 127 10.00 -8.77 -0.20
C SER A 127 10.68 -8.09 -1.38
N LEU A 128 10.45 -6.79 -1.55
CA LEU A 128 11.23 -5.94 -2.44
C LEU A 128 12.68 -5.83 -1.95
N PRO A 129 13.64 -5.66 -2.86
CA PRO A 129 14.98 -5.28 -2.47
C PRO A 129 14.95 -3.96 -1.67
N PRO A 130 15.82 -3.81 -0.66
CA PRO A 130 15.93 -2.57 0.07
C PRO A 130 16.27 -1.41 -0.88
N TYR A 131 15.74 -0.21 -0.57
CA TYR A 131 15.97 1.05 -1.31
C TYR A 131 15.49 1.06 -2.78
N ALA A 132 14.36 0.41 -3.08
CA ALA A 132 13.76 0.41 -4.40
C ALA A 132 12.26 0.81 -4.38
N PRO A 133 11.87 1.95 -3.75
CA PRO A 133 10.46 2.37 -3.67
C PRO A 133 9.88 2.65 -5.07
N GLU A 134 10.71 3.12 -6.02
CA GLU A 134 10.28 3.36 -7.40
C GLU A 134 9.74 2.12 -8.11
N LEU A 135 9.97 0.93 -7.55
CA LEU A 135 9.46 -0.32 -8.08
C LEU A 135 8.08 -0.69 -7.52
N ASN A 136 7.57 0.09 -6.55
CA ASN A 136 6.25 -0.15 -5.97
C ASN A 136 5.21 0.78 -6.62
N PRO A 137 4.33 0.25 -7.48
CA PRO A 137 3.35 1.06 -8.20
C PRO A 137 2.31 1.74 -7.30
N ILE A 138 2.13 1.27 -6.08
CA ILE A 138 1.16 1.85 -5.14
C ILE A 138 1.60 3.23 -4.63
N GLU A 139 2.89 3.53 -4.65
CA GLU A 139 3.40 4.87 -4.34
C GLU A 139 2.77 5.94 -5.24
N HIS A 140 2.54 5.64 -6.52
CA HIS A 140 1.85 6.54 -7.44
C HIS A 140 0.39 6.79 -7.05
N VAL A 141 -0.27 5.80 -6.46
CA VAL A 141 -1.64 5.95 -5.95
C VAL A 141 -1.65 6.92 -4.76
N TRP A 142 -0.67 6.79 -3.85
CA TRP A 142 -0.55 7.69 -2.72
C TRP A 142 -0.24 9.12 -3.14
N ASP A 143 0.65 9.31 -4.10
CA ASP A 143 0.98 10.63 -4.64
C ASP A 143 -0.23 11.29 -5.30
N ASP A 144 -0.97 10.55 -6.12
CA ASP A 144 -2.20 11.04 -6.78
C ASP A 144 -3.27 11.45 -5.76
N LEU A 145 -3.46 10.62 -4.72
CA LEU A 145 -4.41 10.94 -3.64
C LEU A 145 -3.98 12.19 -2.88
N ARG A 146 -2.70 12.29 -2.49
CA ARG A 146 -2.17 13.46 -1.78
C ARG A 146 -2.30 14.72 -2.62
N GLU A 147 -1.99 14.65 -3.92
CA GLU A 147 -2.10 15.80 -4.82
C GLU A 147 -3.54 16.24 -5.09
N LYS A 148 -4.44 15.31 -5.34
CA LYS A 148 -5.80 15.64 -5.79
C LYS A 148 -6.80 15.83 -4.66
N ARG A 149 -6.59 15.17 -3.51
CA ARG A 149 -7.60 15.08 -2.45
C ARG A 149 -7.20 15.66 -1.12
N PHE A 150 -5.92 15.55 -0.76
CA PHE A 150 -5.47 15.81 0.60
C PHE A 150 -4.65 17.08 0.81
N HIS A 151 -4.16 17.74 -0.25
CA HIS A 151 -3.35 18.94 -0.09
C HIS A 151 -4.17 20.17 0.32
N ASN A 152 -3.59 21.03 1.16
CA ASN A 152 -4.16 22.30 1.60
C ASN A 152 -5.58 22.19 2.21
N ARG A 153 -5.93 21.06 2.81
CA ARG A 153 -7.22 20.84 3.47
C ARG A 153 -7.01 20.42 4.92
N VAL A 154 -7.94 20.83 5.76
CA VAL A 154 -8.10 20.33 7.13
C VAL A 154 -9.36 19.47 7.15
N PHE A 155 -9.25 18.26 7.69
CA PHE A 155 -10.36 17.36 7.80
C PHE A 155 -10.96 17.46 9.22
N ALA A 156 -12.28 17.65 9.30
CA ALA A 156 -13.02 17.42 10.52
C ALA A 156 -12.99 15.90 10.83
N SER A 157 -12.91 15.57 12.11
CA SER A 157 -12.94 14.18 12.57
C SER A 157 -14.24 13.48 12.21
#